data_f3d35c1be2db5b755e066bf653129c1d
#
_entry.id   f3d35c1be2db5b755e066bf653129c1d
#
_cell.length_a   1.000
_cell.length_b   1.000
_cell.length_c   1.000
_cell.angle_alpha   90.00
_cell.angle_beta   90.00
_cell.angle_gamma   90.00
#
_symmetry.space_group_name_H-M   'P 1'
#
loop_
_entity.id
_entity.type
_entity.pdbx_description
1 polymer ?
#
loop_
_entity_poly.entity_id
_entity_poly.type
_entity_poly.pdbx_seq_one_letter_code
_entity_poly.pdbx_strand_id
1 'polypeptide(L)'
;VTIGRYAIARFNLRTVGQPSHAGARLKDGKSAIAAMARKIVEIEDMTGPDCTFSVGVIHAGQWVNCVSSFCDAQALSMAKKQEDLDDGVARMLALQGVANGVEFQVSRGVTRPVWHPDEPGTREIFEVAEDIAKELGFEMKGRSQGGGSDGNFTGAMGIPTLDSLGVRGQGLHTLNEHIYVDSLLERARLMAGLLMRLS
;
A
#
# COMPACT_ATOMS: atom_id res chain seq x y z
N VAL A 1 6.90 13.39 -11.63
CA VAL A 1 7.51 13.46 -10.29
C VAL A 1 6.42 13.47 -9.24
N THR A 2 6.66 12.80 -8.12
CA THR A 2 5.74 12.78 -6.99
C THR A 2 6.12 13.86 -6.01
N ILE A 3 5.13 14.71 -5.68
CA ILE A 3 5.23 15.83 -4.71
C ILE A 3 4.26 15.65 -3.54
N GLY A 4 3.57 14.52 -3.46
CA GLY A 4 2.65 14.16 -2.39
C GLY A 4 2.22 12.71 -2.49
N ARG A 5 1.92 12.08 -1.34
CA ARG A 5 1.50 10.68 -1.29
C ARG A 5 0.37 10.46 -0.31
N TYR A 6 -0.52 9.54 -0.65
CA TYR A 6 -1.59 9.11 0.24
C TYR A 6 -1.03 8.41 1.47
N ALA A 7 -1.75 8.52 2.57
CA ALA A 7 -1.47 7.73 3.76
C ALA A 7 -1.78 6.25 3.52
N ILE A 8 -1.00 5.34 4.12
CA ILE A 8 -1.10 3.90 3.93
C ILE A 8 -0.99 3.17 5.27
N ALA A 9 -1.84 2.17 5.49
CA ALA A 9 -1.67 1.20 6.55
C ALA A 9 -1.70 -0.23 5.98
N ARG A 10 -0.78 -1.08 6.47
CA ARG A 10 -0.78 -2.51 6.21
C ARG A 10 -1.33 -3.26 7.41
N PHE A 11 -1.94 -4.41 7.15
CA PHE A 11 -2.49 -5.29 8.19
C PHE A 11 -2.07 -6.72 7.94
N ASN A 12 -1.72 -7.41 9.02
CA ASN A 12 -1.62 -8.86 9.02
C ASN A 12 -2.91 -9.42 9.62
N LEU A 13 -3.49 -10.36 8.92
CA LEU A 13 -4.77 -10.99 9.23
C LEU A 13 -4.52 -12.47 9.48
N ARG A 14 -5.15 -13.03 10.50
CA ARG A 14 -5.10 -14.46 10.78
C ARG A 14 -6.46 -14.96 11.21
N THR A 15 -6.88 -16.11 10.68
CA THR A 15 -7.96 -16.90 11.25
C THR A 15 -7.41 -18.17 11.87
N VAL A 16 -7.92 -18.50 13.07
CA VAL A 16 -7.58 -19.71 13.80
C VAL A 16 -8.85 -20.52 14.03
N GLY A 17 -8.91 -21.69 13.42
CA GLY A 17 -10.03 -22.61 13.48
C GLY A 17 -9.64 -23.94 14.12
N GLN A 18 -10.42 -24.98 13.84
CA GLN A 18 -10.20 -26.32 14.36
C GLN A 18 -10.03 -27.33 13.22
N PRO A 19 -8.92 -28.09 13.17
CA PRO A 19 -8.72 -29.08 12.13
C PRO A 19 -9.61 -30.30 12.33
N SER A 20 -9.98 -30.95 11.23
CA SER A 20 -10.65 -32.25 11.25
C SER A 20 -10.46 -32.97 9.91
N HIS A 21 -10.70 -34.26 9.88
CA HIS A 21 -10.71 -35.03 8.63
C HIS A 21 -11.99 -34.73 7.84
N ALA A 22 -11.85 -34.19 6.62
CA ALA A 22 -12.96 -33.70 5.83
C ALA A 22 -14.02 -34.78 5.48
N GLY A 23 -13.59 -36.02 5.28
CA GLY A 23 -14.50 -37.13 4.97
C GLY A 23 -15.14 -37.80 6.20
N ALA A 24 -14.37 -37.97 7.28
CA ALA A 24 -14.80 -38.75 8.43
C ALA A 24 -15.44 -37.91 9.56
N ARG A 25 -14.97 -36.66 9.73
CA ARG A 25 -15.35 -35.83 10.90
C ARG A 25 -15.50 -34.34 10.50
N LEU A 26 -16.08 -34.07 9.32
CA LEU A 26 -16.26 -32.72 8.81
C LEU A 26 -16.94 -31.77 9.81
N LYS A 27 -17.95 -32.25 10.52
CA LYS A 27 -18.75 -31.43 11.46
C LYS A 27 -17.97 -30.97 12.69
N ASP A 28 -16.87 -31.67 13.03
CA ASP A 28 -16.03 -31.33 14.18
C ASP A 28 -15.05 -30.20 13.82
N GLY A 29 -14.81 -29.97 12.52
CA GLY A 29 -13.90 -28.95 12.03
C GLY A 29 -14.51 -27.54 12.04
N LYS A 30 -13.62 -26.55 12.18
CA LYS A 30 -13.93 -25.11 12.03
C LYS A 30 -12.96 -24.53 11.02
N SER A 31 -13.45 -24.30 9.80
CA SER A 31 -12.57 -23.92 8.67
C SER A 31 -12.08 -22.48 8.80
N ALA A 32 -10.77 -22.33 9.01
CA ALA A 32 -10.10 -21.03 8.98
C ALA A 32 -10.16 -20.41 7.57
N ILE A 33 -10.06 -21.22 6.51
CA ILE A 33 -10.15 -20.74 5.12
C ILE A 33 -11.53 -20.12 4.86
N ALA A 34 -12.61 -20.82 5.23
CA ALA A 34 -13.95 -20.32 4.98
C ALA A 34 -14.27 -19.04 5.80
N ALA A 35 -13.69 -18.92 7.00
CA ALA A 35 -13.81 -17.72 7.82
C ALA A 35 -13.03 -16.55 7.19
N MET A 36 -11.79 -16.77 6.74
CA MET A 36 -10.98 -15.74 6.07
C MET A 36 -11.64 -15.29 4.77
N ALA A 37 -12.18 -16.19 3.96
CA ALA A 37 -12.87 -15.83 2.72
C ALA A 37 -14.02 -14.84 2.96
N ARG A 38 -14.82 -15.07 4.01
CA ARG A 38 -15.87 -14.11 4.40
C ARG A 38 -15.31 -12.77 4.87
N LYS A 39 -14.23 -12.81 5.66
CA LYS A 39 -13.56 -11.58 6.13
C LYS A 39 -12.91 -10.79 4.99
N ILE A 40 -12.38 -11.44 3.97
CA ILE A 40 -11.85 -10.77 2.78
C ILE A 40 -12.95 -9.97 2.08
N VAL A 41 -14.10 -10.58 1.83
CA VAL A 41 -15.24 -9.88 1.21
C VAL A 41 -15.69 -8.71 2.08
N GLU A 42 -15.86 -8.93 3.41
CA GLU A 42 -16.24 -7.88 4.36
C GLU A 42 -15.25 -6.70 4.35
N ILE A 43 -13.94 -6.98 4.28
CA ILE A 43 -12.89 -5.95 4.24
C ILE A 43 -12.92 -5.17 2.92
N GLU A 44 -13.03 -5.84 1.79
CA GLU A 44 -13.05 -5.18 0.48
C GLU A 44 -14.32 -4.36 0.27
N ASP A 45 -15.46 -4.81 0.80
CA ASP A 45 -16.73 -4.08 0.82
C ASP A 45 -16.69 -2.79 1.69
N MET A 46 -15.70 -2.66 2.58
CA MET A 46 -15.48 -1.40 3.31
C MET A 46 -14.90 -0.28 2.44
N THR A 47 -14.44 -0.58 1.22
CA THR A 47 -13.86 0.42 0.31
C THR A 47 -14.88 1.51 -0.03
N GLY A 48 -14.46 2.75 0.14
CA GLY A 48 -15.26 3.94 -0.13
C GLY A 48 -14.42 5.08 -0.71
N PRO A 49 -15.02 6.26 -0.92
CA PRO A 49 -14.34 7.41 -1.51
C PRO A 49 -13.17 7.95 -0.67
N ASP A 50 -13.26 7.80 0.65
CA ASP A 50 -12.31 8.38 1.61
C ASP A 50 -11.17 7.41 1.94
N CYS A 51 -11.47 6.12 2.09
CA CYS A 51 -10.49 5.09 2.38
C CYS A 51 -10.74 3.82 1.56
N THR A 52 -9.69 3.28 0.96
CA THR A 52 -9.75 2.02 0.20
C THR A 52 -9.16 0.86 1.00
N PHE A 53 -9.68 -0.35 0.76
CA PHE A 53 -9.21 -1.59 1.37
C PHE A 53 -9.02 -2.65 0.30
N SER A 54 -7.93 -3.40 0.38
CA SER A 54 -7.63 -4.49 -0.55
C SER A 54 -6.85 -5.59 0.17
N VAL A 55 -7.19 -6.84 -0.08
CA VAL A 55 -6.47 -8.01 0.42
C VAL A 55 -5.64 -8.60 -0.72
N GLY A 56 -4.32 -8.40 -0.67
CA GLY A 56 -3.41 -8.76 -1.75
C GLY A 56 -2.68 -10.09 -1.56
N VAL A 57 -2.72 -10.67 -0.37
CA VAL A 57 -2.00 -11.92 -0.05
C VAL A 57 -2.86 -12.82 0.80
N ILE A 58 -2.87 -14.12 0.48
CA ILE A 58 -3.50 -15.16 1.27
C ILE A 58 -2.68 -16.45 1.22
N HIS A 59 -2.47 -17.07 2.37
CA HIS A 59 -1.81 -18.37 2.51
C HIS A 59 -2.59 -19.27 3.46
N ALA A 60 -2.96 -20.48 3.02
CA ALA A 60 -3.70 -21.40 3.84
C ALA A 60 -3.65 -22.84 3.29
N GLY A 61 -3.95 -23.78 4.18
CA GLY A 61 -4.15 -25.19 3.86
C GLY A 61 -2.84 -25.97 3.65
N GLN A 62 -2.93 -27.29 3.82
CA GLN A 62 -1.86 -28.24 3.59
C GLN A 62 -2.36 -29.45 2.81
N TRP A 63 -3.54 -29.96 3.16
CA TRP A 63 -4.09 -31.21 2.65
C TRP A 63 -5.53 -31.01 2.21
N VAL A 64 -5.88 -31.51 1.03
CA VAL A 64 -7.25 -31.40 0.49
C VAL A 64 -8.31 -32.10 1.34
N ASN A 65 -7.93 -33.11 2.11
CA ASN A 65 -8.79 -33.89 2.97
C ASN A 65 -8.80 -33.45 4.44
N CYS A 66 -8.27 -32.25 4.74
CA CYS A 66 -8.23 -31.68 6.08
C CYS A 66 -8.95 -30.31 6.10
N VAL A 67 -9.80 -30.09 7.11
CA VAL A 67 -10.32 -28.77 7.42
C VAL A 67 -9.16 -27.92 7.95
N SER A 68 -8.86 -26.81 7.30
CA SER A 68 -7.71 -25.96 7.66
C SER A 68 -7.93 -25.26 9.00
N SER A 69 -6.92 -25.33 9.87
CA SER A 69 -6.92 -24.64 11.17
C SER A 69 -6.33 -23.24 11.13
N PHE A 70 -5.62 -22.87 10.06
CA PHE A 70 -5.02 -21.55 9.90
C PHE A 70 -5.28 -21.00 8.51
N CYS A 71 -5.43 -19.68 8.44
CA CYS A 71 -5.31 -18.92 7.21
C CYS A 71 -4.73 -17.56 7.56
N ASP A 72 -3.65 -17.20 6.88
CA ASP A 72 -2.97 -15.91 6.99
C ASP A 72 -3.26 -15.09 5.74
N ALA A 73 -3.49 -13.80 5.91
CA ALA A 73 -3.67 -12.86 4.81
C ALA A 73 -3.02 -11.50 5.12
N GLN A 74 -2.81 -10.69 4.09
CA GLN A 74 -2.33 -9.33 4.26
C GLN A 74 -3.23 -8.37 3.50
N ALA A 75 -3.61 -7.29 4.17
CA ALA A 75 -4.42 -6.22 3.62
C ALA A 75 -3.69 -4.88 3.61
N LEU A 76 -4.14 -4.02 2.73
CA LEU A 76 -3.69 -2.64 2.57
C LEU A 76 -4.89 -1.71 2.64
N SER A 77 -4.77 -0.59 3.35
CA SER A 77 -5.68 0.54 3.21
C SER A 77 -4.92 1.80 2.82
N MET A 78 -5.58 2.68 2.06
CA MET A 78 -5.03 3.97 1.63
C MET A 78 -6.10 5.05 1.73
N ALA A 79 -5.67 6.25 2.14
CA ALA A 79 -6.50 7.43 2.19
C ALA A 79 -5.73 8.67 1.77
N LYS A 80 -6.44 9.70 1.26
CA LYS A 80 -5.85 10.98 0.89
C LYS A 80 -5.58 11.87 2.09
N LYS A 81 -6.31 11.65 3.19
CA LYS A 81 -6.16 12.38 4.45
C LYS A 81 -5.79 11.42 5.57
N GLN A 82 -5.07 11.94 6.55
CA GLN A 82 -4.64 11.14 7.70
C GLN A 82 -5.82 10.68 8.54
N GLU A 83 -6.80 11.54 8.77
CA GLU A 83 -8.02 11.25 9.52
C GLU A 83 -8.82 10.09 8.93
N ASP A 84 -8.95 10.05 7.60
CA ASP A 84 -9.66 8.97 6.90
C ASP A 84 -8.92 7.63 7.02
N LEU A 85 -7.56 7.66 7.01
CA LEU A 85 -6.78 6.46 7.26
C LEU A 85 -6.94 5.98 8.70
N ASP A 86 -6.91 6.90 9.67
CA ASP A 86 -7.02 6.56 11.10
C ASP A 86 -8.40 5.94 11.40
N ASP A 87 -9.47 6.44 10.80
CA ASP A 87 -10.79 5.80 10.83
C ASP A 87 -10.76 4.41 10.17
N GLY A 88 -10.16 4.30 9.00
CA GLY A 88 -9.99 3.03 8.31
C GLY A 88 -9.22 1.99 9.15
N VAL A 89 -8.17 2.42 9.84
CA VAL A 89 -7.42 1.57 10.78
C VAL A 89 -8.29 1.12 11.95
N ALA A 90 -9.07 2.04 12.53
CA ALA A 90 -9.97 1.70 13.63
C ALA A 90 -11.04 0.66 13.18
N ARG A 91 -11.62 0.83 12.00
CA ARG A 91 -12.58 -0.13 11.40
C ARG A 91 -11.96 -1.50 11.20
N MET A 92 -10.73 -1.57 10.66
CA MET A 92 -10.01 -2.84 10.48
C MET A 92 -9.75 -3.56 11.80
N LEU A 93 -9.27 -2.85 12.82
CA LEU A 93 -9.00 -3.42 14.14
C LEU A 93 -10.28 -3.88 14.84
N ALA A 94 -11.41 -3.23 14.60
CA ALA A 94 -12.71 -3.61 15.15
C ALA A 94 -13.27 -4.93 14.60
N LEU A 95 -12.72 -5.45 13.48
CA LEU A 95 -13.13 -6.74 12.90
C LEU A 95 -12.67 -7.95 13.71
N GLN A 96 -11.76 -7.77 14.67
CA GLN A 96 -11.26 -8.86 15.53
C GLN A 96 -12.38 -9.50 16.33
N GLY A 97 -12.28 -10.80 16.54
CA GLY A 97 -13.25 -11.51 17.38
C GLY A 97 -13.34 -12.98 17.08
N VAL A 98 -14.28 -13.63 17.76
CA VAL A 98 -14.58 -15.06 17.59
C VAL A 98 -15.99 -15.22 17.05
N ALA A 99 -16.12 -15.93 15.93
CA ALA A 99 -17.40 -16.26 15.32
C ALA A 99 -17.43 -17.72 14.86
N ASN A 100 -18.50 -18.45 15.18
CA ASN A 100 -18.67 -19.85 14.78
C ASN A 100 -17.49 -20.78 15.16
N GLY A 101 -16.80 -20.47 16.25
CA GLY A 101 -15.64 -21.24 16.75
C GLY A 101 -14.35 -21.00 15.95
N VAL A 102 -14.28 -19.92 15.16
CA VAL A 102 -13.05 -19.43 14.52
C VAL A 102 -12.71 -18.05 15.08
N GLU A 103 -11.48 -17.88 15.51
CA GLU A 103 -10.93 -16.59 15.92
C GLU A 103 -10.40 -15.84 14.70
N PHE A 104 -10.74 -14.55 14.57
CA PHE A 104 -10.15 -13.63 13.59
C PHE A 104 -9.29 -12.58 14.31
N GLN A 105 -8.03 -12.54 13.94
CA GLN A 105 -7.02 -11.65 14.49
C GLN A 105 -6.59 -10.65 13.44
N VAL A 106 -6.45 -9.38 13.84
CA VAL A 106 -5.92 -8.29 13.01
C VAL A 106 -4.77 -7.63 13.76
N SER A 107 -3.64 -7.47 13.11
CA SER A 107 -2.54 -6.65 13.63
C SER A 107 -2.12 -5.62 12.61
N ARG A 108 -1.83 -4.40 13.10
CA ARG A 108 -1.34 -3.30 12.28
C ARG A 108 0.13 -3.55 11.91
N GLY A 109 0.44 -3.49 10.64
CA GLY A 109 1.80 -3.51 10.11
C GLY A 109 2.35 -2.11 9.88
N VAL A 110 3.24 -1.97 8.89
CA VAL A 110 3.84 -0.69 8.53
C VAL A 110 2.77 0.31 8.09
N THR A 111 2.84 1.50 8.68
CA THR A 111 1.98 2.63 8.32
C THR A 111 2.87 3.77 7.80
N ARG A 112 2.41 4.43 6.74
CA ARG A 112 3.02 5.64 6.19
C ARG A 112 2.06 6.79 6.33
N PRO A 113 2.47 7.94 6.88
CA PRO A 113 1.61 9.13 7.00
C PRO A 113 1.31 9.71 5.61
N VAL A 114 0.30 10.57 5.54
CA VAL A 114 0.07 11.38 4.34
C VAL A 114 1.21 12.38 4.16
N TRP A 115 1.63 12.57 2.92
CA TRP A 115 2.51 13.66 2.51
C TRP A 115 1.73 14.59 1.60
N HIS A 116 1.48 15.81 2.06
CA HIS A 116 0.70 16.80 1.33
C HIS A 116 1.54 17.48 0.23
N PRO A 117 1.00 17.66 -0.98
CA PRO A 117 1.71 18.29 -2.09
C PRO A 117 1.95 19.80 -1.91
N ASP A 118 1.27 20.40 -0.94
CA ASP A 118 1.31 21.85 -0.69
C ASP A 118 2.40 22.26 0.31
N GLU A 119 3.26 21.34 0.73
CA GLU A 119 4.42 21.65 1.59
C GLU A 119 5.34 22.65 0.88
N PRO A 120 5.62 23.84 1.49
CA PRO A 120 6.38 24.90 0.84
C PRO A 120 7.75 24.46 0.31
N GLY A 121 8.52 23.76 1.13
CA GLY A 121 9.85 23.29 0.71
C GLY A 121 9.82 22.27 -0.41
N THR A 122 8.78 21.43 -0.49
CA THR A 122 8.55 20.52 -1.61
C THR A 122 8.25 21.28 -2.90
N ARG A 123 7.48 22.37 -2.82
CA ARG A 123 7.20 23.24 -3.97
C ARG A 123 8.48 23.90 -4.49
N GLU A 124 9.27 24.47 -3.59
CA GLU A 124 10.53 25.13 -3.96
C GLU A 124 11.48 24.20 -4.72
N ILE A 125 11.73 22.99 -4.22
CA ILE A 125 12.61 22.05 -4.93
C ILE A 125 11.96 21.47 -6.18
N PHE A 126 10.61 21.42 -6.26
CA PHE A 126 9.92 21.04 -7.49
C PHE A 126 10.09 22.09 -8.59
N GLU A 127 10.01 23.40 -8.27
CA GLU A 127 10.26 24.49 -9.21
C GLU A 127 11.69 24.43 -9.78
N VAL A 128 12.68 24.17 -8.93
CA VAL A 128 14.06 23.93 -9.37
C VAL A 128 14.15 22.75 -10.34
N ALA A 129 13.46 21.64 -10.01
CA ALA A 129 13.44 20.46 -10.87
C ALA A 129 12.73 20.72 -12.21
N GLU A 130 11.64 21.48 -12.20
CA GLU A 130 10.91 21.88 -13.40
C GLU A 130 11.75 22.77 -14.33
N ASP A 131 12.50 23.70 -13.78
CA ASP A 131 13.41 24.57 -14.57
C ASP A 131 14.53 23.76 -15.21
N ILE A 132 15.15 22.83 -14.47
CA ILE A 132 16.15 21.92 -15.04
C ILE A 132 15.53 21.06 -16.16
N ALA A 133 14.32 20.55 -15.98
CA ALA A 133 13.64 19.76 -16.99
C ALA A 133 13.40 20.57 -18.28
N LYS A 134 12.98 21.84 -18.16
CA LYS A 134 12.82 22.77 -19.31
C LYS A 134 14.14 22.98 -20.04
N GLU A 135 15.24 23.18 -19.31
CA GLU A 135 16.59 23.32 -19.91
C GLU A 135 17.04 22.07 -20.65
N LEU A 136 16.63 20.89 -20.14
CA LEU A 136 16.93 19.60 -20.77
C LEU A 136 15.96 19.25 -21.91
N GLY A 137 14.93 20.08 -22.15
CA GLY A 137 14.00 19.93 -23.27
C GLY A 137 12.81 18.99 -23.01
N PHE A 138 12.42 18.75 -21.78
CA PHE A 138 11.23 17.97 -21.47
C PHE A 138 10.32 18.64 -20.41
N GLU A 139 9.04 18.29 -20.45
CA GLU A 139 8.04 18.78 -19.50
C GLU A 139 8.00 17.87 -18.25
N MET A 140 7.95 18.49 -17.06
CA MET A 140 7.76 17.78 -15.80
C MET A 140 6.48 18.24 -15.11
N LYS A 141 5.73 17.28 -14.55
CA LYS A 141 4.50 17.57 -13.78
C LYS A 141 4.60 16.95 -12.39
N GLY A 142 4.30 17.77 -11.38
CA GLY A 142 4.13 17.31 -10.01
C GLY A 142 2.78 16.60 -9.84
N ARG A 143 2.78 15.47 -9.11
CA ARG A 143 1.56 14.69 -8.84
C ARG A 143 1.53 14.24 -7.39
N SER A 144 0.34 14.28 -6.78
CA SER A 144 0.04 13.47 -5.60
C SER A 144 -0.60 12.15 -6.03
N GLN A 145 -0.14 11.03 -5.47
CA GLN A 145 -0.60 9.71 -5.90
C GLN A 145 -0.63 8.69 -4.77
N GLY A 146 -1.39 7.63 -4.96
CA GLY A 146 -1.38 6.45 -4.11
C GLY A 146 -0.05 5.68 -4.20
N GLY A 147 0.08 4.65 -3.38
CA GLY A 147 1.33 3.91 -3.21
C GLY A 147 2.26 4.60 -2.21
N GLY A 148 2.99 3.81 -1.43
CA GLY A 148 3.90 4.30 -0.40
C GLY A 148 5.35 4.28 -0.81
N SER A 149 6.10 5.25 -0.32
CA SER A 149 7.56 5.28 -0.37
C SER A 149 8.10 5.88 0.93
N ASP A 150 9.40 5.95 1.06
CA ASP A 150 10.03 6.61 2.21
C ASP A 150 9.82 8.14 2.17
N GLY A 151 9.51 8.70 0.99
CA GLY A 151 9.06 10.08 0.83
C GLY A 151 7.81 10.47 1.63
N ASN A 152 6.96 9.49 2.00
CA ASN A 152 5.87 9.75 2.93
C ASN A 152 6.37 10.29 4.28
N PHE A 153 7.47 9.72 4.79
CA PHE A 153 8.00 10.11 6.10
C PHE A 153 8.67 11.49 6.04
N THR A 154 9.57 11.69 5.08
CA THR A 154 10.27 12.97 4.94
C THR A 154 9.32 14.10 4.62
N GLY A 155 8.37 13.90 3.70
CA GLY A 155 7.36 14.88 3.35
C GLY A 155 6.40 15.21 4.50
N ALA A 156 5.95 14.20 5.27
CA ALA A 156 5.11 14.43 6.45
C ALA A 156 5.84 15.15 7.59
N MET A 157 7.17 15.09 7.62
CA MET A 157 8.00 15.86 8.57
C MET A 157 8.27 17.30 8.13
N GLY A 158 7.73 17.73 6.99
CA GLY A 158 8.00 19.06 6.41
C GLY A 158 9.40 19.19 5.79
N ILE A 159 10.10 18.07 5.55
CA ILE A 159 11.39 18.08 4.86
C ILE A 159 11.12 18.18 3.36
N PRO A 160 11.76 19.14 2.64
CA PRO A 160 11.62 19.25 1.19
C PRO A 160 11.91 17.92 0.49
N THR A 161 10.90 17.37 -0.18
CA THR A 161 10.99 16.01 -0.73
C THR A 161 10.48 15.97 -2.17
N LEU A 162 11.21 15.30 -3.04
CA LEU A 162 10.76 14.86 -4.36
C LEU A 162 10.92 13.34 -4.45
N ASP A 163 9.98 12.68 -5.10
CA ASP A 163 10.00 11.24 -5.27
C ASP A 163 9.66 10.87 -6.73
N SER A 164 9.89 9.62 -7.10
CA SER A 164 9.69 9.13 -8.47
C SER A 164 10.56 9.89 -9.51
N LEU A 165 11.78 10.23 -9.14
CA LEU A 165 12.76 10.90 -10.02
C LEU A 165 13.45 9.92 -10.97
N GLY A 166 13.29 8.61 -10.75
CA GLY A 166 13.90 7.57 -11.59
C GLY A 166 13.29 7.48 -12.99
N VAL A 167 13.66 6.41 -13.69
CA VAL A 167 13.24 6.14 -15.08
C VAL A 167 11.73 6.12 -15.23
N ARG A 168 11.26 6.45 -16.43
CA ARG A 168 9.85 6.28 -16.80
C ARG A 168 9.60 4.82 -17.15
N GLY A 169 8.43 4.32 -16.76
CA GLY A 169 8.02 2.95 -17.05
C GLY A 169 6.51 2.77 -16.91
N GLN A 170 6.05 1.59 -17.23
CA GLN A 170 4.65 1.18 -17.10
C GLN A 170 4.54 -0.25 -16.59
N GLY A 171 3.32 -0.67 -16.23
CA GLY A 171 3.01 -2.04 -15.84
C GLY A 171 3.49 -2.41 -14.44
N LEU A 172 3.67 -1.44 -13.54
CA LEU A 172 4.11 -1.68 -12.16
C LEU A 172 3.32 -2.83 -11.51
N HIS A 173 4.03 -3.74 -10.85
CA HIS A 173 3.49 -4.93 -10.17
C HIS A 173 2.81 -5.94 -11.10
N THR A 174 3.13 -5.94 -12.39
CA THR A 174 2.64 -6.92 -13.36
C THR A 174 3.80 -7.59 -14.10
N LEU A 175 3.51 -8.69 -14.80
CA LEU A 175 4.49 -9.36 -15.68
C LEU A 175 4.88 -8.51 -16.92
N ASN A 176 4.17 -7.43 -17.18
CA ASN A 176 4.42 -6.50 -18.27
C ASN A 176 5.19 -5.24 -17.80
N GLU A 177 5.73 -5.26 -16.59
CA GLU A 177 6.53 -4.15 -16.06
C GLU A 177 7.76 -3.91 -16.93
N HIS A 178 7.93 -2.68 -17.39
CA HIS A 178 9.03 -2.28 -18.24
C HIS A 178 9.40 -0.81 -18.07
N ILE A 179 10.60 -0.44 -18.52
CA ILE A 179 11.09 0.93 -18.53
C ILE A 179 11.24 1.42 -19.97
N TYR A 180 11.19 2.74 -20.13
CA TYR A 180 11.59 3.41 -21.35
C TYR A 180 13.08 3.76 -21.29
N VAL A 181 13.91 3.07 -22.05
CA VAL A 181 15.38 3.16 -21.98
C VAL A 181 15.88 4.59 -22.18
N ASP A 182 15.27 5.35 -23.10
CA ASP A 182 15.62 6.75 -23.37
C ASP A 182 15.50 7.65 -22.13
N SER A 183 14.61 7.28 -21.18
CA SER A 183 14.44 8.03 -19.94
C SER A 183 15.60 7.87 -18.95
N LEU A 184 16.48 6.90 -19.12
CA LEU A 184 17.66 6.72 -18.25
C LEU A 184 18.57 7.97 -18.28
N LEU A 185 18.93 8.41 -19.48
CA LEU A 185 19.79 9.58 -19.65
C LEU A 185 19.08 10.88 -19.24
N GLU A 186 17.80 11.02 -19.60
CA GLU A 186 16.95 12.16 -19.22
C GLU A 186 16.93 12.32 -17.68
N ARG A 187 16.66 11.25 -16.96
CA ARG A 187 16.53 11.26 -15.50
C ARG A 187 17.87 11.38 -14.77
N ALA A 188 18.94 10.80 -15.33
CA ALA A 188 20.29 10.97 -14.79
C ALA A 188 20.75 12.45 -14.88
N ARG A 189 20.49 13.13 -16.00
CA ARG A 189 20.79 14.56 -16.16
C ARG A 189 19.97 15.44 -15.22
N LEU A 190 18.69 15.15 -15.05
CA LEU A 190 17.83 15.83 -14.07
C LEU A 190 18.39 15.71 -12.66
N MET A 191 18.75 14.49 -12.23
CA MET A 191 19.31 14.26 -10.90
C MET A 191 20.65 14.99 -10.72
N ALA A 192 21.54 14.96 -11.71
CA ALA A 192 22.79 15.70 -11.66
C ALA A 192 22.55 17.22 -11.53
N GLY A 193 21.61 17.77 -12.29
CA GLY A 193 21.22 19.18 -12.21
C GLY A 193 20.68 19.56 -10.83
N LEU A 194 19.83 18.73 -10.24
CA LEU A 194 19.32 18.93 -8.87
C LEU A 194 20.45 18.95 -7.83
N LEU A 195 21.36 17.96 -7.88
CA LEU A 195 22.49 17.91 -6.96
C LEU A 195 23.41 19.13 -7.08
N MET A 196 23.57 19.68 -8.28
CA MET A 196 24.39 20.87 -8.52
C MET A 196 23.73 22.17 -8.06
N ARG A 197 22.39 22.26 -8.08
CA ARG A 197 21.67 23.50 -7.74
C ARG A 197 21.21 23.56 -6.28
N LEU A 198 21.12 22.42 -5.61
CA LEU A 198 20.69 22.32 -4.22
C LEU A 198 21.86 22.11 -3.24
N SER A 199 23.11 22.07 -3.75
CA SER A 199 24.34 21.96 -2.96
C SER A 199 24.81 23.28 -2.38
#